data_4ffa07df474520c9663b208d3e740272
#
_entry.id   4ffa07df474520c9663b208d3e740272
#
_cell.length_a   1.000
_cell.length_b   1.000
_cell.length_c   1.000
_cell.angle_alpha   90.00
_cell.angle_beta   90.00
_cell.angle_gamma   90.00
#
_symmetry.space_group_name_H-M   'P 1'
#
loop_
_entity.id
_entity.type
_entity.pdbx_description
1 polymer ?
#
loop_
_entity_poly.entity_id
_entity_poly.type
_entity_poly.pdbx_seq_one_letter_code
_entity_poly.pdbx_strand_id
1 'polypeptide(L)'
;MKKIIKGQIYDTSTAQLLAAVQLREIYQALYLKRSNEFFVYSLKDNEEFINPLSYLEADEWARMFLSDAAYQKFFGEIPEDSKKINVSIRLRGDTYQKLQRLSAACAMPASECIEQMLNGSYDALRGKKDEETNLYSGD
;
A
#
# COMPACT_ATOMS: atom_id res chain seq x y z
N MET A 1 10.34 -7.65 19.69
CA MET A 1 11.07 -8.46 18.69
C MET A 1 11.81 -7.56 17.71
N LYS A 2 13.00 -7.96 17.35
CA LYS A 2 13.83 -7.25 16.38
C LYS A 2 14.36 -8.23 15.35
N LYS A 3 14.30 -7.89 14.07
CA LYS A 3 14.77 -8.74 12.99
C LYS A 3 15.41 -7.91 11.88
N ILE A 4 16.48 -8.43 11.29
CA ILE A 4 17.12 -7.80 10.13
C ILE A 4 16.72 -8.60 8.89
N ILE A 5 16.10 -7.92 7.93
CA ILE A 5 15.64 -8.53 6.67
C ILE A 5 16.16 -7.67 5.51
N LYS A 6 16.94 -8.27 4.63
CA LYS A 6 17.52 -7.57 3.46
C LYS A 6 18.26 -6.28 3.85
N GLY A 7 19.02 -6.33 4.95
CA GLY A 7 19.81 -5.20 5.43
C GLY A 7 19.03 -4.10 6.15
N GLN A 8 17.73 -4.30 6.39
CA GLN A 8 16.89 -3.34 7.11
C GLN A 8 16.43 -3.90 8.45
N ILE A 9 16.36 -3.03 9.46
CA ILE A 9 15.98 -3.41 10.82
C ILE A 9 14.48 -3.20 11.00
N TYR A 10 13.81 -4.25 11.49
CA TYR A 10 12.40 -4.23 11.86
C TYR A 10 12.30 -4.55 13.36
N ASP A 11 11.83 -3.57 14.13
CA ASP A 11 11.84 -3.64 15.60
C ASP A 11 10.50 -3.15 16.15
N THR A 12 9.76 -4.07 16.80
CA THR A 12 8.44 -3.74 17.37
C THR A 12 8.54 -2.75 18.53
N SER A 13 9.71 -2.61 19.18
CA SER A 13 9.88 -1.67 20.28
C SER A 13 10.10 -0.23 19.83
N THR A 14 10.56 0.00 18.61
CA THR A 14 10.83 1.34 18.07
C THR A 14 9.82 1.80 17.02
N ALA A 15 9.08 0.87 16.41
CA ALA A 15 8.06 1.19 15.43
C ALA A 15 6.74 1.58 16.12
N GLN A 16 5.91 2.32 15.40
CA GLN A 16 4.58 2.70 15.87
C GLN A 16 3.60 1.57 15.61
N LEU A 17 2.94 1.09 16.66
CA LEU A 17 1.84 0.13 16.52
C LEU A 17 0.61 0.87 15.99
N LEU A 18 0.13 0.46 14.82
CA LEU A 18 -1.08 1.05 14.23
C LEU A 18 -2.34 0.30 14.63
N ALA A 19 -2.32 -1.02 14.58
CA ALA A 19 -3.47 -1.84 14.90
C ALA A 19 -3.05 -3.29 15.14
N ALA A 20 -3.87 -4.02 15.90
CA ALA A 20 -3.65 -5.43 16.18
C ALA A 20 -4.97 -6.19 16.08
N VAL A 21 -4.91 -7.43 15.58
CA VAL A 21 -6.07 -8.31 15.48
C VAL A 21 -5.71 -9.70 15.97
N GLN A 22 -6.67 -10.35 16.63
CA GLN A 22 -6.56 -11.76 17.01
C GLN A 22 -7.42 -12.58 16.05
N LEU A 23 -6.77 -13.30 15.18
CA LEU A 23 -7.42 -14.30 14.34
C LEU A 23 -7.28 -15.64 15.05
N ARG A 24 -8.13 -16.58 14.79
CA ARG A 24 -8.23 -17.87 15.53
C ARG A 24 -6.96 -18.31 16.27
N GLU A 25 -5.90 -18.62 15.53
CA GLU A 25 -4.63 -19.13 16.06
C GLU A 25 -3.47 -18.17 15.88
N ILE A 26 -3.71 -17.05 15.18
CA ILE A 26 -2.67 -16.09 14.82
C ILE A 26 -3.01 -14.72 15.38
N TYR A 27 -2.08 -14.14 16.12
CA TYR A 27 -2.12 -12.73 16.47
C TYR A 27 -1.32 -11.96 15.42
N GLN A 28 -1.88 -10.86 14.90
CA GLN A 28 -1.20 -10.00 13.95
C GLN A 28 -1.27 -8.55 14.38
N ALA A 29 -0.18 -7.83 14.19
CA ALA A 29 -0.11 -6.40 14.50
C ALA A 29 0.60 -5.66 13.36
N LEU A 30 -0.02 -4.59 12.89
CA LEU A 30 0.54 -3.73 11.84
C LEU A 30 1.35 -2.61 12.48
N TYR A 31 2.60 -2.47 12.05
CA TYR A 31 3.53 -1.45 12.54
C TYR A 31 3.98 -0.54 11.40
N LEU A 32 4.27 0.71 11.75
CA LEU A 32 4.88 1.70 10.87
C LEU A 32 6.24 2.11 11.44
N LYS A 33 7.29 1.93 10.65
CA LYS A 33 8.65 2.37 11.02
C LYS A 33 8.77 3.88 10.87
N ARG A 34 9.76 4.46 11.56
CA ARG A 34 10.09 5.89 11.41
C ARG A 34 10.48 6.26 9.98
N SER A 35 10.97 5.29 9.20
CA SER A 35 11.29 5.45 7.78
C SER A 35 10.06 5.34 6.85
N ASN A 36 8.85 5.27 7.41
CA ASN A 36 7.57 5.13 6.69
C ASN A 36 7.38 3.78 5.99
N GLU A 37 8.10 2.77 6.42
CA GLU A 37 7.91 1.41 5.93
C GLU A 37 6.98 0.65 6.88
N PHE A 38 6.13 -0.20 6.31
CA PHE A 38 5.18 -1.01 7.07
C PHE A 38 5.70 -2.43 7.26
N PHE A 39 5.30 -3.05 8.37
CA PHE A 39 5.50 -4.48 8.56
C PHE A 39 4.41 -5.05 9.46
N VAL A 40 4.15 -6.35 9.33
CA VAL A 40 3.25 -7.08 10.21
C VAL A 40 4.07 -7.99 11.11
N TYR A 41 3.84 -7.88 12.41
CA TYR A 41 4.30 -8.84 13.39
C TYR A 41 3.23 -9.89 13.57
N SER A 42 3.60 -11.17 13.52
CA SER A 42 2.67 -12.28 13.70
C SER A 42 3.19 -13.21 14.79
N LEU A 43 2.28 -13.70 15.62
CA LEU A 43 2.57 -14.70 16.65
C LEU A 43 1.63 -15.89 16.44
N LYS A 44 2.20 -17.06 16.20
CA LYS A 44 1.46 -18.31 16.01
C LYS A 44 2.24 -19.45 16.67
N ASP A 45 1.58 -20.22 17.54
CA ASP A 45 2.18 -21.37 18.22
C ASP A 45 3.51 -21.04 18.93
N ASN A 46 3.56 -19.88 19.59
CA ASN A 46 4.76 -19.34 20.25
C ASN A 46 5.92 -18.98 19.29
N GLU A 47 5.68 -19.02 17.99
CA GLU A 47 6.65 -18.56 16.99
C GLU A 47 6.33 -17.15 16.53
N GLU A 48 7.35 -16.31 16.46
CA GLU A 48 7.24 -14.92 16.06
C GLU A 48 7.73 -14.73 14.63
N PHE A 49 6.98 -13.94 13.86
CA PHE A 49 7.31 -13.63 12.47
C PHE A 49 7.21 -12.13 12.23
N ILE A 50 8.09 -11.60 11.39
CA ILE A 50 8.00 -10.24 10.88
C ILE A 50 7.94 -10.30 9.36
N ASN A 51 6.89 -9.71 8.79
CA ASN A 51 6.67 -9.62 7.35
C ASN A 51 6.68 -8.16 6.93
N PRO A 52 7.73 -7.70 6.23
CA PRO A 52 7.69 -6.36 5.64
C PRO A 52 6.58 -6.26 4.61
N LEU A 53 5.86 -5.15 4.60
CA LEU A 53 4.78 -4.91 3.65
C LEU A 53 5.07 -3.66 2.82
N SER A 54 4.71 -3.70 1.54
CA SER A 54 4.60 -2.49 0.73
C SER A 54 3.41 -1.66 1.22
N TYR A 55 3.34 -0.40 0.78
CA TYR A 55 2.18 0.44 1.09
C TYR A 55 0.88 -0.21 0.63
N LEU A 56 0.86 -0.78 -0.57
CA LEU A 56 -0.32 -1.44 -1.12
C LEU A 56 -0.73 -2.65 -0.27
N GLU A 57 0.22 -3.46 0.17
CA GLU A 57 -0.05 -4.61 1.02
C GLU A 57 -0.56 -4.20 2.40
N ALA A 58 0.01 -3.12 2.96
CA ALA A 58 -0.44 -2.56 4.23
C ALA A 58 -1.86 -2.00 4.11
N ASP A 59 -2.17 -1.31 3.02
CA ASP A 59 -3.51 -0.80 2.72
C ASP A 59 -4.52 -1.94 2.61
N GLU A 60 -4.20 -3.01 1.92
CA GLU A 60 -5.06 -4.18 1.80
C GLU A 60 -5.31 -4.85 3.15
N TRP A 61 -4.26 -5.01 3.96
CA TRP A 61 -4.39 -5.55 5.31
C TRP A 61 -5.33 -4.69 6.17
N ALA A 62 -5.14 -3.37 6.09
CA ALA A 62 -5.95 -2.42 6.85
C ALA A 62 -7.42 -2.46 6.43
N ARG A 63 -7.69 -2.54 5.13
CA ARG A 63 -9.07 -2.66 4.62
C ARG A 63 -9.75 -3.94 5.08
N MET A 64 -8.99 -5.02 5.21
CA MET A 64 -9.51 -6.31 5.64
C MET A 64 -9.82 -6.37 7.13
N PHE A 65 -9.00 -5.77 7.97
CA PHE A 65 -9.04 -5.98 9.41
C PHE A 65 -9.43 -4.77 10.24
N LEU A 66 -9.35 -3.55 9.71
CA LEU A 66 -9.66 -2.34 10.46
C LEU A 66 -11.10 -1.88 10.21
N SER A 67 -11.67 -1.19 11.20
CA SER A 67 -12.90 -0.43 11.00
C SER A 67 -12.63 0.75 10.04
N ASP A 68 -13.69 1.30 9.45
CA ASP A 68 -13.57 2.45 8.55
C ASP A 68 -12.90 3.64 9.26
N ALA A 69 -13.24 3.89 10.52
CA ALA A 69 -12.66 4.98 11.28
C ALA A 69 -11.17 4.77 11.53
N ALA A 70 -10.75 3.56 11.87
CA ALA A 70 -9.34 3.24 12.08
C ALA A 70 -8.56 3.29 10.77
N TYR A 71 -9.14 2.79 9.68
CA TYR A 71 -8.53 2.87 8.36
C TYR A 71 -8.27 4.34 7.97
N GLN A 72 -9.29 5.19 8.09
CA GLN A 72 -9.17 6.61 7.73
C GLN A 72 -8.11 7.33 8.56
N LYS A 73 -7.97 6.96 9.83
CA LYS A 73 -6.98 7.57 10.71
C LYS A 73 -5.55 7.39 10.19
N PHE A 74 -5.22 6.23 9.63
CA PHE A 74 -3.86 5.88 9.22
C PHE A 74 -3.63 5.98 7.71
N PHE A 75 -4.67 5.82 6.91
CA PHE A 75 -4.57 5.77 5.44
C PHE A 75 -5.33 6.90 4.74
N GLY A 76 -6.03 7.75 5.50
CA GLY A 76 -6.77 8.87 4.96
C GLY A 76 -8.22 8.54 4.63
N GLU A 77 -8.96 9.55 4.20
CA GLU A 77 -10.37 9.39 3.86
C GLU A 77 -10.56 8.41 2.71
N ILE A 78 -11.64 7.62 2.80
CA ILE A 78 -12.07 6.76 1.71
C ILE A 78 -12.99 7.61 0.81
N PRO A 79 -12.55 8.02 -0.39
CA PRO A 79 -13.39 8.85 -1.25
C PRO A 79 -14.45 8.01 -1.95
N GLU A 80 -15.55 8.67 -2.32
CA GLU A 80 -16.51 8.06 -3.24
C GLU A 80 -15.85 7.85 -4.60
N ASP A 81 -16.08 6.72 -5.24
CA ASP A 81 -15.41 6.34 -6.48
C ASP A 81 -15.56 7.37 -7.60
N SER A 82 -16.74 8.00 -7.68
CA SER A 82 -17.04 8.97 -8.72
C SER A 82 -16.72 10.42 -8.32
N LYS A 83 -16.37 10.65 -7.07
CA LYS A 83 -16.11 12.01 -6.59
C LYS A 83 -14.73 12.49 -7.02
N LYS A 84 -14.66 13.64 -7.69
CA LYS A 84 -13.39 14.26 -8.06
C LYS A 84 -12.81 15.01 -6.88
N ILE A 85 -11.54 14.77 -6.62
CA ILE A 85 -10.79 15.40 -5.53
C ILE A 85 -9.66 16.22 -6.14
N ASN A 86 -9.52 17.49 -5.71
CA ASN A 86 -8.41 18.32 -6.16
C ASN A 86 -7.15 17.93 -5.39
N VAL A 87 -6.11 17.58 -6.14
CA VAL A 87 -4.81 17.26 -5.57
C VAL A 87 -3.74 18.12 -6.22
N SER A 88 -2.70 18.44 -5.46
CA SER A 88 -1.53 19.17 -5.96
C SER A 88 -0.33 18.24 -5.91
N ILE A 89 0.37 18.12 -7.03
CA ILE A 89 1.59 17.31 -7.13
C ILE A 89 2.72 18.17 -7.67
N ARG A 90 3.94 17.82 -7.28
CA ARG A 90 5.15 18.45 -7.82
C ARG A 90 5.79 17.51 -8.83
N LEU A 91 6.02 18.00 -10.04
CA LEU A 91 6.69 17.26 -11.09
C LEU A 91 7.96 18.00 -11.49
N ARG A 92 8.97 17.24 -11.90
CA ARG A 92 10.14 17.84 -12.53
C ARG A 92 9.71 18.48 -13.86
N GLY A 93 10.43 19.53 -14.28
CA GLY A 93 10.08 20.26 -15.50
C GLY A 93 10.04 19.38 -16.75
N ASP A 94 10.97 18.45 -16.89
CA ASP A 94 10.98 17.49 -17.99
C ASP A 94 9.78 16.55 -17.99
N THR A 95 9.38 16.08 -16.81
CA THR A 95 8.20 15.24 -16.66
C THR A 95 6.92 16.01 -16.95
N TYR A 96 6.84 17.26 -16.50
CA TYR A 96 5.69 18.13 -16.79
C TYR A 96 5.53 18.37 -18.29
N GLN A 97 6.63 18.59 -19.01
CA GLN A 97 6.58 18.73 -20.49
C GLN A 97 6.04 17.47 -21.16
N LYS A 98 6.46 16.30 -20.69
CA LYS A 98 5.94 15.02 -21.21
C LYS A 98 4.43 14.90 -20.99
N LEU A 99 3.95 15.31 -19.83
CA LEU A 99 2.51 15.32 -19.52
C LEU A 99 1.75 16.24 -20.48
N GLN A 100 2.27 17.44 -20.73
CA GLN A 100 1.65 18.37 -21.67
C GLN A 100 1.61 17.82 -23.10
N ARG A 101 2.67 17.16 -23.54
CA ARG A 101 2.72 16.53 -24.87
C ARG A 101 1.74 15.37 -24.98
N LEU A 102 1.61 14.56 -23.94
CA LEU A 102 0.61 13.48 -23.91
C LEU A 102 -0.80 14.02 -23.95
N SER A 103 -1.08 15.07 -23.17
CA SER A 103 -2.38 15.73 -23.16
C SER A 103 -2.76 16.24 -24.54
N ALA A 104 -1.83 16.89 -25.23
CA ALA A 104 -2.05 17.41 -26.59
C ALA A 104 -2.23 16.27 -27.60
N ALA A 105 -1.40 15.23 -27.54
CA ALA A 105 -1.44 14.10 -28.48
C ALA A 105 -2.73 13.29 -28.34
N CYS A 106 -3.21 13.12 -27.12
CA CYS A 106 -4.44 12.34 -26.85
C CYS A 106 -5.71 13.21 -26.86
N ALA A 107 -5.57 14.52 -27.06
CA ALA A 107 -6.68 15.47 -27.05
C ALA A 107 -7.56 15.35 -25.80
N MET A 108 -6.91 15.18 -24.61
CA MET A 108 -7.62 15.10 -23.34
C MET A 108 -6.91 15.93 -22.27
N PRO A 109 -7.63 16.38 -21.23
CA PRO A 109 -6.99 17.13 -20.14
C PRO A 109 -5.89 16.34 -19.44
N ALA A 110 -4.90 17.04 -18.89
CA ALA A 110 -3.79 16.41 -18.19
C ALA A 110 -4.27 15.51 -17.02
N SER A 111 -5.32 15.92 -16.31
CA SER A 111 -5.91 15.13 -15.22
C SER A 111 -6.43 13.77 -15.71
N GLU A 112 -7.06 13.72 -16.87
CA GLU A 112 -7.53 12.45 -17.45
C GLU A 112 -6.38 11.57 -17.91
N CYS A 113 -5.31 12.17 -18.46
CA CYS A 113 -4.08 11.44 -18.79
C CYS A 113 -3.50 10.75 -17.54
N ILE A 114 -3.43 11.48 -16.43
CA ILE A 114 -2.91 10.98 -15.17
C ILE A 114 -3.79 9.84 -14.65
N GLU A 115 -5.11 9.99 -14.69
CA GLU A 115 -6.05 8.94 -14.26
C GLU A 115 -5.85 7.66 -15.06
N GLN A 116 -5.75 7.76 -16.38
CA GLN A 116 -5.57 6.59 -17.24
C GLN A 116 -4.24 5.88 -16.96
N MET A 117 -3.16 6.64 -16.78
CA MET A 117 -1.86 6.08 -16.48
C MET A 117 -1.86 5.38 -15.11
N LEU A 118 -2.46 6.00 -14.09
CA LEU A 118 -2.55 5.41 -12.77
C LEU A 118 -3.39 4.15 -12.76
N ASN A 119 -4.56 4.19 -13.38
CA ASN A 119 -5.44 3.02 -13.45
C ASN A 119 -4.79 1.88 -14.21
N GLY A 120 -4.14 2.17 -15.34
CA GLY A 120 -3.41 1.16 -16.09
C GLY A 120 -2.27 0.53 -15.31
N SER A 121 -1.48 1.35 -14.61
CA SER A 121 -0.36 0.86 -13.80
C SER A 121 -0.85 0.06 -12.59
N TYR A 122 -1.90 0.51 -11.95
CA TYR A 122 -2.49 -0.19 -10.80
C TYR A 122 -3.06 -1.55 -11.22
N ASP A 123 -3.81 -1.59 -12.33
CA ASP A 123 -4.38 -2.85 -12.83
C ASP A 123 -3.29 -3.84 -13.23
N ALA A 124 -2.20 -3.37 -13.86
CA ALA A 124 -1.07 -4.21 -14.20
C ALA A 124 -0.39 -4.79 -12.95
N LEU A 125 -0.26 -3.99 -11.89
CA LEU A 125 0.33 -4.43 -10.63
C LEU A 125 -0.55 -5.49 -9.96
N ARG A 126 -1.86 -5.30 -9.96
CA ARG A 126 -2.83 -6.27 -9.42
C ARG A 126 -2.78 -7.58 -10.21
N GLY A 127 -2.73 -7.49 -11.54
CA GLY A 127 -2.62 -8.64 -12.42
C GLY A 127 -1.37 -9.48 -12.12
N LYS A 128 -0.22 -8.85 -11.93
CA LYS A 128 1.01 -9.53 -11.55
C LYS A 128 0.89 -10.24 -10.20
N LYS A 129 0.29 -9.59 -9.22
CA LYS A 129 0.11 -10.16 -7.89
C LYS A 129 -0.81 -11.38 -7.94
N ASP A 130 -1.89 -11.30 -8.70
CA ASP A 130 -2.84 -12.39 -8.88
C ASP A 130 -2.17 -13.57 -9.60
N GLU A 131 -1.35 -13.32 -10.62
CA GLU A 131 -0.57 -14.33 -11.32
C GLU A 131 0.42 -15.04 -10.37
N GLU A 132 1.13 -14.29 -9.55
CA GLU A 132 2.06 -14.86 -8.56
C GLU A 132 1.31 -15.74 -7.55
N THR A 133 0.16 -15.29 -7.06
CA THR A 133 -0.68 -16.05 -6.15
C THR A 133 -1.16 -17.35 -6.81
N ASN A 134 -1.57 -17.29 -8.06
CA ASN A 134 -2.01 -18.46 -8.82
C ASN A 134 -0.89 -19.48 -9.03
N LEU A 135 0.33 -19.02 -9.25
CA LEU A 135 1.50 -19.89 -9.39
C LEU A 135 1.75 -20.72 -8.11
N TYR A 136 1.52 -20.15 -6.94
CA TYR A 136 1.70 -20.84 -5.68
C TYR A 136 0.50 -21.69 -5.27
N SER A 137 -0.67 -21.42 -5.78
CA SER A 137 -1.90 -22.13 -5.45
C SER A 137 -2.28 -23.21 -6.48
N GLY A 138 -1.51 -23.35 -7.55
CA GLY A 138 -1.83 -24.22 -8.67
C GLY A 138 -1.42 -25.70 -8.52
N ASP A 139 -0.97 -26.09 -7.35
CA ASP A 139 -0.54 -27.48 -7.10
C ASP A 139 -1.66 -28.34 -6.54
#